data_ad1cde57fda1a33dd189c0b6a3e77278
#
_entry.id   ad1cde57fda1a33dd189c0b6a3e77278
#
_cell.length_a   1.000
_cell.length_b   1.000
_cell.length_c   1.000
_cell.angle_alpha   90.00
_cell.angle_beta   90.00
_cell.angle_gamma   90.00
#
_symmetry.space_group_name_H-M   'P 1'
#
loop_
_entity.id
_entity.type
_entity.pdbx_description
1 polymer ?
#
loop_
_entity_poly.entity_id
_entity_poly.type
_entity_poly.pdbx_seq_one_letter_code
_entity_poly.pdbx_strand_id
1 'polypeptide(L)'
;MFGPGEYVPDPTEGIVDVKDLPAPQRGFYSRNHQQTPCPRCGHLAARHTSDQRTLHDLGDICTGRPVDLLVTYSSHYCSDCRKHFNIDLTDLAPPGSHYTHRVIDLAVRVVVEENVPYRPASWHLWRDHRVFVPFATIQNWVEAGGKKGARSHGRRLSGLGT
;
A
#
# COMPACT_ATOMS: atom_id res chain seq x y z
N MET A 1 -18.10 22.14 -24.75
CA MET A 1 -17.48 20.86 -25.12
C MET A 1 -16.12 21.10 -25.75
N PHE A 2 -15.12 20.32 -25.34
CA PHE A 2 -13.76 20.46 -25.84
C PHE A 2 -13.57 19.63 -27.11
N GLY A 3 -12.95 20.22 -28.14
CA GLY A 3 -12.62 19.50 -29.36
C GLY A 3 -11.32 18.69 -29.25
N PRO A 4 -10.99 17.87 -30.27
CA PRO A 4 -9.71 17.13 -30.29
C PRO A 4 -8.53 18.10 -30.19
N GLY A 5 -7.66 17.88 -29.23
CA GLY A 5 -6.49 18.72 -28.98
C GLY A 5 -6.75 19.92 -28.08
N GLU A 6 -7.96 20.15 -27.64
CA GLU A 6 -8.23 21.19 -26.65
C GLU A 6 -7.78 20.75 -25.25
N TYR A 7 -7.11 21.65 -24.56
CA TYR A 7 -6.65 21.41 -23.20
C TYR A 7 -7.84 21.48 -22.23
N VAL A 8 -8.02 20.41 -21.47
CA VAL A 8 -9.00 20.37 -20.38
C VAL A 8 -8.24 20.54 -19.07
N PRO A 9 -8.43 21.66 -18.34
CA PRO A 9 -7.72 21.88 -17.09
C PRO A 9 -8.04 20.79 -16.07
N ASP A 10 -7.01 20.26 -15.44
CA ASP A 10 -7.16 19.38 -14.30
C ASP A 10 -7.59 20.23 -13.11
N PRO A 11 -8.72 19.94 -12.45
CA PRO A 11 -9.17 20.73 -11.30
C PRO A 11 -8.21 20.69 -10.11
N THR A 12 -7.26 19.76 -10.11
CA THR A 12 -6.23 19.66 -9.07
C THR A 12 -4.89 20.25 -9.51
N GLU A 13 -4.84 20.81 -10.73
CA GLU A 13 -3.61 21.46 -11.24
C GLU A 13 -3.27 22.66 -10.36
N GLY A 14 -2.00 22.75 -9.96
CA GLY A 14 -1.54 23.83 -9.09
C GLY A 14 -1.65 23.55 -7.60
N ILE A 15 -2.19 22.41 -7.20
CA ILE A 15 -2.16 22.01 -5.78
C ILE A 15 -0.71 21.72 -5.39
N VAL A 16 -0.21 22.45 -4.41
CA VAL A 16 1.17 22.33 -3.91
C VAL A 16 1.23 22.04 -2.42
N ASP A 17 0.08 21.93 -1.75
CA ASP A 17 0.00 21.69 -0.33
C ASP A 17 -0.92 20.48 -0.06
N VAL A 18 -0.49 19.61 0.84
CA VAL A 18 -1.24 18.38 1.21
C VAL A 18 -2.62 18.70 1.77
N LYS A 19 -2.78 19.81 2.47
CA LYS A 19 -4.07 20.24 3.04
C LYS A 19 -5.13 20.54 1.97
N ASP A 20 -4.71 20.84 0.75
CA ASP A 20 -5.62 21.18 -0.35
C ASP A 20 -6.02 19.98 -1.20
N LEU A 21 -5.53 18.78 -0.86
CA LEU A 21 -5.90 17.56 -1.57
C LEU A 21 -7.39 17.23 -1.38
N PRO A 22 -8.07 16.73 -2.43
CA PRO A 22 -9.45 16.32 -2.31
C PRO A 22 -9.67 15.22 -1.28
N ALA A 23 -10.86 15.17 -0.70
CA ALA A 23 -11.23 14.09 0.20
C ALA A 23 -11.22 12.74 -0.53
N PRO A 24 -10.75 11.66 0.11
CA PRO A 24 -10.66 10.36 -0.53
C PRO A 24 -12.03 9.72 -0.76
N GLN A 25 -12.11 8.93 -1.82
CA GLN A 25 -13.18 7.95 -2.01
C GLN A 25 -12.87 6.73 -1.15
N ARG A 26 -13.92 6.04 -0.69
CA ARG A 26 -13.76 4.85 0.16
C ARG A 26 -14.15 3.60 -0.60
N GLY A 27 -13.23 2.64 -0.65
CA GLY A 27 -13.51 1.26 -1.04
C GLY A 27 -13.63 0.39 0.20
N PHE A 28 -14.44 -0.65 0.13
CA PHE A 28 -14.67 -1.53 1.28
C PHE A 28 -14.21 -2.94 0.94
N TYR A 29 -13.41 -3.51 1.85
CA TYR A 29 -12.97 -4.89 1.80
C TYR A 29 -13.36 -5.58 3.09
N SER A 30 -13.90 -6.79 2.99
CA SER A 30 -14.24 -7.57 4.17
C SER A 30 -13.42 -8.86 4.22
N ARG A 31 -12.69 -9.04 5.29
CA ARG A 31 -11.98 -10.26 5.66
C ARG A 31 -12.37 -10.68 7.06
N ASN A 32 -13.67 -10.56 7.35
CA ASN A 32 -14.26 -10.84 8.66
C ASN A 32 -14.86 -12.24 8.62
N HIS A 33 -14.11 -13.23 9.09
CA HIS A 33 -14.52 -14.62 9.08
C HIS A 33 -14.90 -15.08 10.48
N GLN A 34 -15.91 -15.96 10.58
CA GLN A 34 -16.29 -16.52 11.87
C GLN A 34 -15.25 -17.50 12.39
N GLN A 35 -14.65 -18.27 11.49
CA GLN A 35 -13.59 -19.22 11.80
C GLN A 35 -12.52 -19.18 10.71
N THR A 36 -11.28 -19.37 11.12
CA THR A 36 -10.17 -19.50 10.17
C THR A 36 -9.13 -20.47 10.74
N PRO A 37 -8.40 -21.22 9.90
CA PRO A 37 -7.34 -22.10 10.38
C PRO A 37 -6.22 -21.33 11.07
N CYS A 38 -5.77 -21.83 12.22
CA CYS A 38 -4.60 -21.27 12.88
C CYS A 38 -3.36 -21.47 12.01
N PRO A 39 -2.54 -20.44 11.77
CA PRO A 39 -1.35 -20.58 10.92
C PRO A 39 -0.28 -21.48 11.53
N ARG A 40 -0.39 -21.83 12.80
CA ARG A 40 0.60 -22.68 13.48
C ARG A 40 0.19 -24.14 13.53
N CYS A 41 -1.06 -24.43 13.93
CA CYS A 41 -1.52 -25.81 14.16
C CYS A 41 -2.58 -26.27 13.18
N GLY A 42 -3.18 -25.38 12.40
CA GLY A 42 -4.19 -25.70 11.39
C GLY A 42 -5.59 -25.92 11.94
N HIS A 43 -5.81 -25.92 13.25
CA HIS A 43 -7.14 -26.04 13.83
C HIS A 43 -7.96 -24.78 13.59
N LEU A 44 -9.27 -24.94 13.41
CA LEU A 44 -10.17 -23.81 13.22
C LEU A 44 -10.24 -22.98 14.51
N ALA A 45 -9.95 -21.71 14.39
CA ALA A 45 -10.01 -20.75 15.48
C ALA A 45 -11.20 -19.81 15.29
N ALA A 46 -11.97 -19.64 16.35
CA ALA A 46 -13.15 -18.77 16.33
C ALA A 46 -12.73 -17.30 16.36
N ARG A 47 -13.60 -16.47 15.79
CA ARG A 47 -13.42 -15.03 15.83
C ARG A 47 -13.51 -14.51 17.26
N HIS A 48 -12.50 -13.74 17.66
CA HIS A 48 -12.48 -13.08 18.97
C HIS A 48 -13.00 -11.65 18.87
N THR A 49 -12.47 -10.88 17.91
CA THR A 49 -12.90 -9.50 17.64
C THR A 49 -12.91 -9.20 16.15
N SER A 50 -13.52 -8.08 15.79
CA SER A 50 -13.45 -7.51 14.45
C SER A 50 -12.89 -6.11 14.57
N ASP A 51 -11.97 -5.78 13.67
CA ASP A 51 -11.34 -4.47 13.59
C ASP A 51 -11.39 -3.92 12.18
N GLN A 52 -11.18 -2.62 12.04
CA GLN A 52 -11.06 -1.95 10.75
C GLN A 52 -9.69 -1.34 10.60
N ARG A 53 -9.22 -1.32 9.37
CA ARG A 53 -7.96 -0.70 9.01
C ARG A 53 -8.12 0.06 7.72
N THR A 54 -7.53 1.25 7.64
CA THR A 54 -7.51 2.04 6.41
C THR A 54 -6.18 1.82 5.69
N LEU A 55 -6.26 1.50 4.40
CA LEU A 55 -5.10 1.40 3.52
C LEU A 55 -5.23 2.43 2.40
N HIS A 56 -4.19 3.23 2.20
CA HIS A 56 -4.15 4.15 1.08
C HIS A 56 -3.75 3.40 -0.19
N ASP A 57 -4.58 3.52 -1.22
CA ASP A 57 -4.39 2.85 -2.51
C ASP A 57 -4.17 3.87 -3.62
N LEU A 58 -3.90 3.38 -4.83
CA LEU A 58 -3.86 4.23 -6.01
C LEU A 58 -5.21 4.93 -6.17
N GLY A 59 -5.18 6.22 -6.49
CA GLY A 59 -6.37 7.02 -6.62
C GLY A 59 -7.12 6.76 -7.93
N ASP A 60 -8.26 7.40 -8.03
CA ASP A 60 -9.13 7.33 -9.19
C ASP A 60 -8.82 8.52 -10.12
N ILE A 61 -8.23 8.24 -11.26
CA ILE A 61 -7.86 9.26 -12.24
C ILE A 61 -9.11 9.91 -12.83
N CYS A 62 -10.20 9.18 -12.97
CA CYS A 62 -11.44 9.69 -13.56
C CYS A 62 -12.10 10.75 -12.69
N THR A 63 -12.10 10.56 -11.38
CA THR A 63 -12.67 11.52 -10.42
C THR A 63 -11.64 12.50 -9.89
N GLY A 64 -10.34 12.21 -10.07
CA GLY A 64 -9.25 12.99 -9.51
C GLY A 64 -9.09 12.87 -7.99
N ARG A 65 -9.76 11.90 -7.37
CA ARG A 65 -9.76 11.73 -5.92
C ARG A 65 -8.87 10.58 -5.48
N PRO A 66 -8.22 10.70 -4.30
CA PRO A 66 -7.53 9.56 -3.70
C PRO A 66 -8.53 8.44 -3.34
N VAL A 67 -8.03 7.25 -3.14
CA VAL A 67 -8.83 6.09 -2.74
C VAL A 67 -8.26 5.51 -1.45
N ASP A 68 -9.11 5.42 -0.43
CA ASP A 68 -8.81 4.73 0.81
C ASP A 68 -9.61 3.44 0.89
N LEU A 69 -8.94 2.33 1.15
CA LEU A 69 -9.57 1.03 1.35
C LEU A 69 -9.81 0.85 2.85
N LEU A 70 -11.09 0.68 3.21
CA LEU A 70 -11.48 0.30 4.56
C LEU A 70 -11.57 -1.22 4.62
N VAL A 71 -10.63 -1.83 5.33
CA VAL A 71 -10.56 -3.28 5.46
C VAL A 71 -11.10 -3.68 6.83
N THR A 72 -12.21 -4.39 6.84
CA THR A 72 -12.74 -5.02 8.05
C THR A 72 -12.17 -6.42 8.14
N TYR A 73 -11.49 -6.72 9.22
CA TYR A 73 -10.84 -8.01 9.39
C TYR A 73 -11.12 -8.58 10.77
N SER A 74 -11.02 -9.91 10.86
CA SER A 74 -11.25 -10.63 12.10
C SER A 74 -9.94 -10.97 12.81
N SER A 75 -9.99 -10.89 14.14
CA SER A 75 -8.94 -11.40 15.02
C SER A 75 -9.43 -12.69 15.65
N HIS A 76 -8.56 -13.67 15.73
CA HIS A 76 -8.91 -15.01 16.17
C HIS A 76 -8.07 -15.44 17.37
N TYR A 77 -8.62 -16.35 18.16
CA TYR A 77 -7.91 -16.98 19.26
C TYR A 77 -7.87 -18.48 19.04
N CYS A 78 -6.67 -19.05 19.01
CA CYS A 78 -6.49 -20.49 18.93
C CYS A 78 -6.38 -21.06 20.34
N SER A 79 -7.35 -21.90 20.72
CA SER A 79 -7.37 -22.53 22.05
C SER A 79 -6.24 -23.55 22.23
N ASP A 80 -5.80 -24.19 21.15
CA ASP A 80 -4.72 -25.18 21.19
C ASP A 80 -3.35 -24.52 21.38
N CYS A 81 -3.09 -23.45 20.61
CA CYS A 81 -1.85 -22.70 20.72
C CYS A 81 -1.88 -21.65 21.83
N ARG A 82 -3.07 -21.30 22.31
CA ARG A 82 -3.31 -20.25 23.32
C ARG A 82 -2.76 -18.90 22.88
N LYS A 83 -2.90 -18.57 21.58
CA LYS A 83 -2.40 -17.32 21.00
C LYS A 83 -3.46 -16.68 20.12
N HIS A 84 -3.39 -15.35 20.07
CA HIS A 84 -4.19 -14.56 19.16
C HIS A 84 -3.46 -14.38 17.84
N PHE A 85 -4.21 -14.28 16.77
CA PHE A 85 -3.69 -13.92 15.45
C PHE A 85 -4.76 -13.17 14.67
N ASN A 86 -4.32 -12.34 13.74
CA ASN A 86 -5.20 -11.65 12.82
C ASN A 86 -5.27 -12.39 11.50
N ILE A 87 -6.39 -12.23 10.80
CA ILE A 87 -6.48 -12.74 9.43
C ILE A 87 -5.39 -12.12 8.57
N ASP A 88 -4.88 -12.87 7.61
CA ASP A 88 -3.78 -12.41 6.75
C ASP A 88 -4.26 -11.34 5.77
N LEU A 89 -3.62 -10.19 5.80
CA LEU A 89 -3.85 -9.06 4.88
C LEU A 89 -2.61 -8.77 4.02
N THR A 90 -1.61 -9.65 4.02
CA THR A 90 -0.33 -9.40 3.34
C THR A 90 -0.42 -9.36 1.83
N ASP A 91 -1.50 -9.88 1.24
CA ASP A 91 -1.78 -9.73 -0.18
C ASP A 91 -2.18 -8.30 -0.56
N LEU A 92 -2.72 -7.53 0.38
CA LEU A 92 -3.11 -6.13 0.15
C LEU A 92 -1.99 -5.15 0.46
N ALA A 93 -1.31 -5.35 1.59
CA ALA A 93 -0.27 -4.44 2.07
C ALA A 93 0.74 -5.20 2.94
N PRO A 94 2.00 -4.73 3.00
CA PRO A 94 2.96 -5.29 3.95
C PRO A 94 2.48 -5.14 5.40
N PRO A 95 2.93 -6.02 6.32
CA PRO A 95 2.57 -5.90 7.73
C PRO A 95 2.92 -4.51 8.28
N GLY A 96 1.97 -3.88 8.96
CA GLY A 96 2.14 -2.56 9.56
C GLY A 96 2.10 -1.39 8.58
N SER A 97 2.00 -1.62 7.29
CA SER A 97 1.94 -0.55 6.29
C SER A 97 0.56 0.07 6.21
N HIS A 98 0.51 1.38 5.99
CA HIS A 98 -0.73 2.12 5.70
C HIS A 98 -0.99 2.26 4.20
N TYR A 99 -0.11 1.72 3.35
CA TYR A 99 -0.19 1.80 1.90
C TYR A 99 -0.25 0.41 1.31
N THR A 100 -1.01 0.26 0.22
CA THR A 100 -1.08 -1.02 -0.50
C THR A 100 0.24 -1.32 -1.22
N HIS A 101 0.46 -2.59 -1.56
CA HIS A 101 1.63 -3.01 -2.35
C HIS A 101 1.74 -2.23 -3.65
N ARG A 102 0.61 -1.94 -4.30
CA ARG A 102 0.59 -1.21 -5.58
C ARG A 102 1.19 0.18 -5.45
N VAL A 103 0.89 0.88 -4.35
CA VAL A 103 1.44 2.21 -4.08
C VAL A 103 2.95 2.13 -3.83
N ILE A 104 3.37 1.18 -3.01
CA ILE A 104 4.78 1.01 -2.64
C ILE A 104 5.60 0.66 -3.88
N ASP A 105 5.16 -0.30 -4.68
CA ASP A 105 5.87 -0.74 -5.88
C ASP A 105 5.98 0.38 -6.91
N LEU A 106 4.91 1.15 -7.08
CA LEU A 106 4.91 2.29 -7.99
C LEU A 106 5.87 3.38 -7.53
N ALA A 107 5.85 3.74 -6.24
CA ALA A 107 6.74 4.76 -5.68
C ALA A 107 8.21 4.38 -5.84
N VAL A 108 8.55 3.13 -5.55
CA VAL A 108 9.91 2.62 -5.72
C VAL A 108 10.34 2.66 -7.19
N ARG A 109 9.45 2.26 -8.10
CA ARG A 109 9.72 2.30 -9.55
C ARG A 109 9.98 3.71 -10.05
N VAL A 110 9.19 4.67 -9.62
CA VAL A 110 9.35 6.09 -10.02
C VAL A 110 10.74 6.60 -9.63
N VAL A 111 11.22 6.28 -8.45
CA VAL A 111 12.52 6.72 -7.98
C VAL A 111 13.65 5.92 -8.63
N VAL A 112 13.55 4.59 -8.66
CA VAL A 112 14.67 3.72 -9.06
C VAL A 112 14.77 3.62 -10.59
N GLU A 113 13.65 3.41 -11.28
CA GLU A 113 13.65 3.19 -12.72
C GLU A 113 13.54 4.49 -13.50
N GLU A 114 12.75 5.45 -13.04
CA GLU A 114 12.53 6.72 -13.72
C GLU A 114 13.44 7.84 -13.22
N ASN A 115 14.27 7.56 -12.21
CA ASN A 115 15.25 8.49 -11.65
C ASN A 115 14.65 9.78 -11.11
N VAL A 116 13.42 9.73 -10.59
CA VAL A 116 12.79 10.90 -10.00
C VAL A 116 13.28 11.04 -8.55
N PRO A 117 13.80 12.22 -8.14
CA PRO A 117 14.20 12.45 -6.75
C PRO A 117 13.02 12.30 -5.78
N TYR A 118 13.31 12.01 -4.52
CA TYR A 118 12.27 11.68 -3.51
C TYR A 118 11.19 12.76 -3.37
N ARG A 119 11.56 14.04 -3.26
CA ARG A 119 10.58 15.12 -3.09
C ARG A 119 9.68 15.31 -4.30
N PRO A 120 10.21 15.42 -5.53
CA PRO A 120 9.36 15.45 -6.72
C PRO A 120 8.53 14.19 -6.92
N ALA A 121 9.01 13.03 -6.45
CA ALA A 121 8.28 11.78 -6.56
C ALA A 121 6.93 11.82 -5.83
N SER A 122 6.86 12.47 -4.66
CA SER A 122 5.61 12.63 -3.91
C SER A 122 4.53 13.29 -4.75
N TRP A 123 4.88 14.39 -5.44
CA TRP A 123 3.94 15.12 -6.29
C TRP A 123 3.70 14.47 -7.63
N HIS A 124 4.69 13.74 -8.17
CA HIS A 124 4.52 12.92 -9.36
C HIS A 124 3.44 11.84 -9.13
N LEU A 125 3.51 11.16 -7.99
CA LEU A 125 2.51 10.16 -7.60
C LEU A 125 1.13 10.80 -7.47
N TRP A 126 1.05 11.97 -6.88
CA TRP A 126 -0.23 12.68 -6.76
C TRP A 126 -0.80 13.05 -8.13
N ARG A 127 0.00 13.69 -8.99
CA ARG A 127 -0.48 14.15 -10.28
C ARG A 127 -0.90 13.02 -11.22
N ASP A 128 -0.14 11.93 -11.24
CA ASP A 128 -0.37 10.87 -12.21
C ASP A 128 -1.23 9.73 -11.65
N HIS A 129 -1.26 9.55 -10.35
CA HIS A 129 -1.91 8.39 -9.72
C HIS A 129 -2.84 8.74 -8.56
N ARG A 130 -3.03 10.01 -8.26
CA ARG A 130 -3.90 10.51 -7.19
C ARG A 130 -3.65 9.86 -5.84
N VAL A 131 -2.39 9.60 -5.53
CA VAL A 131 -1.95 9.16 -4.22
C VAL A 131 -0.74 10.01 -3.81
N PHE A 132 -0.84 10.64 -2.64
CA PHE A 132 0.27 11.41 -2.11
C PHE A 132 1.00 10.57 -1.05
N VAL A 133 2.29 10.43 -1.23
CA VAL A 133 3.15 9.73 -0.26
C VAL A 133 4.26 10.70 0.15
N PRO A 134 4.45 10.96 1.45
CA PRO A 134 5.53 11.82 1.90
C PRO A 134 6.89 11.31 1.41
N PHE A 135 7.78 12.22 1.05
CA PHE A 135 9.09 11.84 0.48
C PHE A 135 9.92 10.98 1.43
N ALA A 136 9.83 11.22 2.74
CA ALA A 136 10.55 10.42 3.73
C ALA A 136 10.08 8.96 3.74
N THR A 137 8.78 8.73 3.53
CA THR A 137 8.21 7.39 3.41
C THR A 137 8.74 6.69 2.16
N ILE A 138 8.76 7.39 1.02
CA ILE A 138 9.29 6.85 -0.23
C ILE A 138 10.78 6.48 -0.05
N GLN A 139 11.54 7.36 0.56
CA GLN A 139 12.95 7.12 0.86
C GLN A 139 13.14 5.86 1.68
N ASN A 140 12.36 5.66 2.73
CA ASN A 140 12.41 4.46 3.56
C ASN A 140 12.15 3.20 2.75
N TRP A 141 11.16 3.23 1.85
CA TRP A 141 10.85 2.08 1.00
C TRP A 141 11.98 1.74 0.04
N VAL A 142 12.57 2.75 -0.60
CA VAL A 142 13.66 2.57 -1.55
C VAL A 142 14.90 2.02 -0.83
N GLU A 143 15.24 2.57 0.33
CA GLU A 143 16.39 2.11 1.12
C GLU A 143 16.18 0.68 1.63
N ALA A 144 14.99 0.36 2.11
CA ALA A 144 14.66 -1.00 2.56
C ALA A 144 14.74 -2.01 1.40
N GLY A 145 14.24 -1.63 0.23
CA GLY A 145 14.32 -2.44 -0.98
C GLY A 145 15.76 -2.66 -1.43
N GLY A 146 16.59 -1.62 -1.38
CA GLY A 146 18.00 -1.70 -1.71
C GLY A 146 18.77 -2.65 -0.79
N LYS A 147 18.54 -2.55 0.52
CA LYS A 147 19.15 -3.46 1.50
C LYS A 147 18.69 -4.90 1.29
N LYS A 148 17.41 -5.11 1.03
CA LYS A 148 16.84 -6.43 0.77
C LYS A 148 17.41 -7.03 -0.51
N GLY A 149 17.51 -6.23 -1.56
CA GLY A 149 18.10 -6.63 -2.83
C GLY A 149 19.57 -7.00 -2.69
N ALA A 150 20.33 -6.22 -1.94
CA ALA A 150 21.75 -6.51 -1.66
C ALA A 150 21.93 -7.83 -0.90
N ARG A 151 21.08 -8.08 0.10
CA ARG A 151 21.09 -9.35 0.84
C ARG A 151 20.76 -10.55 -0.06
N SER A 152 19.74 -10.43 -0.89
CA SER A 152 19.37 -11.48 -1.84
C SER A 152 20.48 -11.76 -2.83
N HIS A 153 21.12 -10.72 -3.33
CA HIS A 153 22.25 -10.84 -4.25
C HIS A 153 23.44 -11.52 -3.59
N GLY A 154 23.76 -11.15 -2.35
CA GLY A 154 24.79 -11.80 -1.57
C GLY A 154 24.55 -13.29 -1.36
N ARG A 155 23.32 -13.69 -1.09
CA ARG A 155 22.94 -15.09 -0.98
C ARG A 155 23.12 -15.85 -2.30
N ARG A 156 22.76 -15.25 -3.43
CA ARG A 156 22.98 -15.86 -4.74
C ARG A 156 24.45 -16.09 -5.01
N LEU A 157 25.27 -15.09 -4.75
CA LEU A 157 26.72 -15.21 -4.92
C LEU A 157 27.28 -16.32 -4.04
N SER A 158 26.84 -16.44 -2.80
CA SER A 158 27.22 -17.53 -1.92
C SER A 158 26.80 -18.89 -2.47
N GLY A 159 25.57 -18.99 -2.99
CA GLY A 159 25.07 -20.21 -3.61
C GLY A 159 25.81 -20.58 -4.89
N LEU A 160 26.19 -19.60 -5.69
CA LEU A 160 26.97 -19.82 -6.92
C LEU A 160 28.45 -20.12 -6.62
N GLY A 161 28.96 -19.63 -5.51
CA GLY A 161 30.33 -19.91 -5.08
C GLY A 161 30.56 -21.30 -4.52
N THR A 162 29.48 -22.02 -4.36
CA THR A 162 29.53 -23.45 -3.99
C THR A 162 29.41 -24.34 -5.25
#